data_f62b61330b501ad8cb59d371bb0c51ba
#
_entry.id   f62b61330b501ad8cb59d371bb0c51ba
#
_cell.length_a   1.000
_cell.length_b   1.000
_cell.length_c   1.000
_cell.angle_alpha   90.00
_cell.angle_beta   90.00
_cell.angle_gamma   90.00
#
_symmetry.space_group_name_H-M   'P 1'
#
loop_
_entity.id
_entity.type
_entity.pdbx_description
1 polymer ?
#
loop_
_entity_poly.entity_id
_entity_poly.type
_entity_poly.pdbx_seq_one_letter_code
_entity_poly.pdbx_strand_id
1 'polypeptide(L)'
;MKTSERWCIINAEMNNKRIEVLASALVGCIFTLSAQDLTMKITKRYLNLPVSHQVDRALMTFDVGGRQERVFEIRLASGKPDYWVFCDMSALKNKEIKISYTGNKTGINKIYQADEITGQDSLYKETNRPQIHYTQRRG
;
A
#
# COMPACT_ATOMS: atom_id res chain seq x y z
N MET A 1 -19.89 -50.38 28.07
CA MET A 1 -19.90 -48.93 28.07
C MET A 1 -18.58 -48.26 28.49
N LYS A 2 -17.81 -48.84 29.39
CA LYS A 2 -16.55 -48.22 29.80
C LYS A 2 -15.39 -48.38 28.78
N THR A 3 -15.48 -49.23 27.80
CA THR A 3 -14.44 -49.47 26.77
C THR A 3 -14.54 -48.50 25.58
N SER A 4 -15.67 -47.95 25.29
CA SER A 4 -15.84 -47.03 24.15
C SER A 4 -15.31 -45.60 24.42
N GLU A 5 -15.38 -45.15 25.66
CA GLU A 5 -14.87 -43.84 26.05
C GLU A 5 -13.30 -43.77 26.03
N ARG A 6 -12.64 -44.88 26.40
CA ARG A 6 -11.17 -44.97 26.31
C ARG A 6 -10.68 -44.94 24.85
N TRP A 7 -11.42 -45.53 23.92
CA TRP A 7 -11.06 -45.50 22.50
C TRP A 7 -11.19 -44.11 21.89
N CYS A 8 -12.22 -43.35 22.25
CA CYS A 8 -12.38 -41.97 21.80
C CYS A 8 -11.25 -41.04 22.32
N ILE A 9 -10.82 -41.24 23.57
CA ILE A 9 -9.75 -40.42 24.17
C ILE A 9 -8.39 -40.71 23.51
N ILE A 10 -8.10 -41.98 23.25
CA ILE A 10 -6.82 -42.41 22.60
C ILE A 10 -6.78 -41.89 21.15
N ASN A 11 -7.89 -41.94 20.42
CA ASN A 11 -7.95 -41.42 19.06
C ASN A 11 -7.87 -39.88 19.02
N ALA A 12 -8.42 -39.17 19.99
CA ALA A 12 -8.32 -37.74 20.10
C ALA A 12 -6.89 -37.28 20.41
N GLU A 13 -6.18 -38.00 21.29
CA GLU A 13 -4.77 -37.71 21.59
C GLU A 13 -3.84 -37.98 20.39
N MET A 14 -4.06 -39.07 19.67
CA MET A 14 -3.24 -39.40 18.51
C MET A 14 -3.48 -38.41 17.34
N ASN A 15 -4.70 -37.99 17.12
CA ASN A 15 -4.99 -36.98 16.13
C ASN A 15 -4.44 -35.60 16.49
N ASN A 16 -4.46 -35.26 17.77
CA ASN A 16 -3.93 -33.97 18.23
C ASN A 16 -2.41 -33.87 18.07
N LYS A 17 -1.68 -34.96 18.40
CA LYS A 17 -0.22 -35.01 18.18
C LYS A 17 0.15 -34.95 16.69
N ARG A 18 -0.61 -35.57 15.82
CA ARG A 18 -0.37 -35.53 14.37
C ARG A 18 -0.68 -34.15 13.79
N ILE A 19 -1.70 -33.45 14.29
CA ILE A 19 -2.06 -32.08 13.89
C ILE A 19 -0.98 -31.09 14.33
N GLU A 20 -0.43 -31.25 15.53
CA GLU A 20 0.65 -30.38 16.02
C GLU A 20 1.95 -30.52 15.20
N VAL A 21 2.31 -31.72 14.80
CA VAL A 21 3.51 -31.99 13.97
C VAL A 21 3.30 -31.41 12.54
N LEU A 22 2.12 -31.52 11.98
CA LEU A 22 1.80 -30.95 10.67
C LEU A 22 1.68 -29.41 10.71
N ALA A 23 1.14 -28.85 11.79
CA ALA A 23 1.09 -27.40 12.00
C ALA A 23 2.50 -26.80 12.17
N SER A 24 3.40 -27.49 12.85
CA SER A 24 4.81 -27.07 13.02
C SER A 24 5.60 -27.08 11.69
N ALA A 25 5.33 -28.00 10.80
CA ALA A 25 5.99 -28.09 9.49
C ALA A 25 5.48 -27.01 8.50
N LEU A 26 4.24 -26.54 8.64
CA LEU A 26 3.66 -25.52 7.78
C LEU A 26 3.97 -24.07 8.21
N VAL A 27 4.39 -23.86 9.46
CA VAL A 27 4.75 -22.53 9.98
C VAL A 27 6.04 -21.97 9.36
N GLY A 28 6.86 -22.83 8.75
CA GLY A 28 8.14 -22.42 8.15
C GLY A 28 8.06 -21.73 6.79
N CYS A 29 6.90 -21.64 6.13
CA CYS A 29 6.79 -21.14 4.75
C CYS A 29 5.77 -20.03 4.51
N ILE A 30 5.11 -19.50 5.54
CA ILE A 30 4.23 -18.35 5.34
C ILE A 30 4.98 -17.08 5.69
N PHE A 31 5.86 -16.63 4.78
CA PHE A 31 6.15 -15.21 4.69
C PHE A 31 4.88 -14.53 4.16
N THR A 32 3.95 -14.23 5.04
CA THR A 32 2.89 -13.29 4.72
C THR A 32 3.57 -11.95 4.49
N LEU A 33 3.72 -11.55 3.22
CA LEU A 33 3.92 -10.15 2.89
C LEU A 33 2.66 -9.42 3.39
N SER A 34 2.76 -8.98 4.64
CA SER A 34 1.70 -8.21 5.28
C SER A 34 1.72 -6.82 4.62
N ALA A 35 0.91 -6.65 3.58
CA ALA A 35 0.61 -5.33 3.07
C ALA A 35 0.05 -4.49 4.23
N GLN A 36 0.57 -3.29 4.42
CA GLN A 36 -0.04 -2.38 5.38
C GLN A 36 -1.19 -1.67 4.70
N ASP A 37 -2.34 -1.75 5.31
CA ASP A 37 -3.56 -1.10 4.85
C ASP A 37 -3.83 0.15 5.68
N LEU A 38 -4.18 1.24 5.02
CA LEU A 38 -4.65 2.47 5.63
C LEU A 38 -6.04 2.76 5.08
N THR A 39 -7.04 2.76 5.94
CA THR A 39 -8.40 3.13 5.55
C THR A 39 -8.68 4.57 5.94
N MET A 40 -9.19 5.37 5.01
CA MET A 40 -9.56 6.76 5.27
C MET A 40 -10.75 7.21 4.41
N LYS A 41 -11.55 8.10 4.97
CA LYS A 41 -12.60 8.81 4.21
C LYS A 41 -11.99 10.00 3.48
N ILE A 42 -12.27 10.14 2.20
CA ILE A 42 -11.79 11.27 1.40
C ILE A 42 -12.66 12.49 1.66
N THR A 43 -12.07 13.49 2.28
CA THR A 43 -12.73 14.77 2.62
C THR A 43 -12.13 15.95 1.88
N LYS A 44 -10.86 15.83 1.45
CA LYS A 44 -10.09 16.86 0.77
C LYS A 44 -9.85 16.52 -0.69
N ARG A 45 -9.41 17.50 -1.46
CA ARG A 45 -9.19 17.35 -2.89
C ARG A 45 -7.96 16.51 -3.21
N TYR A 46 -6.87 16.72 -2.50
CA TYR A 46 -5.60 16.06 -2.79
C TYR A 46 -5.17 15.11 -1.69
N LEU A 47 -4.59 13.98 -2.09
CA LEU A 47 -3.86 13.09 -1.23
C LEU A 47 -2.37 13.28 -1.52
N ASN A 48 -1.62 13.75 -0.52
CA ASN A 48 -0.20 14.02 -0.62
C ASN A 48 0.61 12.80 -0.15
N LEU A 49 1.55 12.36 -0.98
CA LEU A 49 2.37 11.18 -0.79
C LEU A 49 3.85 11.60 -0.70
N PRO A 50 4.55 11.30 0.40
CA PRO A 50 5.97 11.60 0.53
C PRO A 50 6.81 10.62 -0.29
N VAL A 51 7.77 11.10 -1.07
CA VAL A 51 8.63 10.27 -1.92
C VAL A 51 10.09 10.46 -1.56
N SER A 52 10.88 9.37 -1.59
CA SER A 52 12.32 9.42 -1.45
C SER A 52 13.02 8.53 -2.48
N HIS A 53 14.11 9.04 -3.04
CA HIS A 53 14.96 8.29 -3.97
C HIS A 53 15.73 7.14 -3.31
N GLN A 54 15.88 7.18 -1.99
CA GLN A 54 16.61 6.18 -1.21
C GLN A 54 15.79 4.94 -0.84
N VAL A 55 14.51 4.91 -1.23
CA VAL A 55 13.60 3.81 -0.94
C VAL A 55 13.29 3.04 -2.21
N ASP A 56 13.18 1.73 -2.10
CA ASP A 56 12.81 0.89 -3.24
C ASP A 56 11.36 1.14 -3.67
N ARG A 57 11.09 0.91 -4.95
CA ARG A 57 9.73 0.96 -5.49
C ARG A 57 8.91 -0.17 -4.91
N ALA A 58 7.70 0.15 -4.50
CA ALA A 58 6.73 -0.83 -4.05
C ALA A 58 5.34 -0.46 -4.56
N LEU A 59 4.49 -1.45 -4.64
CA LEU A 59 3.14 -1.32 -5.20
C LEU A 59 2.22 -0.64 -4.20
N MET A 60 1.49 0.37 -4.67
CA MET A 60 0.42 1.05 -3.94
C MET A 60 -0.90 0.84 -4.68
N THR A 61 -1.92 0.46 -3.93
CA THR A 61 -3.25 0.19 -4.45
C THR A 61 -4.27 1.01 -3.69
N PHE A 62 -5.21 1.62 -4.40
CA PHE A 62 -6.38 2.30 -3.83
C PHE A 62 -7.63 1.50 -4.16
N ASP A 63 -8.31 1.00 -3.13
CA ASP A 63 -9.56 0.26 -3.24
C ASP A 63 -10.73 1.09 -2.70
N VAL A 64 -11.83 1.07 -3.42
CA VAL A 64 -13.08 1.74 -3.04
C VAL A 64 -14.23 0.73 -3.10
N GLY A 65 -14.84 0.44 -1.95
CA GLY A 65 -15.94 -0.52 -1.89
C GLY A 65 -15.59 -1.92 -2.40
N GLY A 66 -14.34 -2.36 -2.21
CA GLY A 66 -13.84 -3.66 -2.68
C GLY A 66 -13.43 -3.68 -4.17
N ARG A 67 -13.48 -2.54 -4.86
CA ARG A 67 -13.02 -2.38 -6.23
C ARG A 67 -11.71 -1.62 -6.27
N GLN A 68 -10.74 -2.14 -7.00
CA GLN A 68 -9.46 -1.51 -7.24
C GLN A 68 -9.62 -0.34 -8.23
N GLU A 69 -9.41 0.89 -7.74
CA GLU A 69 -9.54 2.11 -8.55
C GLU A 69 -8.22 2.58 -9.13
N ARG A 70 -7.12 2.43 -8.37
CA ARG A 70 -5.78 2.84 -8.82
C ARG A 70 -4.72 1.87 -8.35
N VAL A 71 -3.73 1.62 -9.21
CA VAL A 71 -2.53 0.83 -8.92
C VAL A 71 -1.34 1.50 -9.54
N PHE A 72 -0.29 1.70 -8.76
CA PHE A 72 0.96 2.28 -9.24
C PHE A 72 2.13 1.94 -8.31
N GLU A 73 3.33 2.02 -8.83
CA GLU A 73 4.55 1.88 -8.03
C GLU A 73 5.03 3.24 -7.52
N ILE A 74 5.43 3.29 -6.25
CA ILE A 74 5.93 4.50 -5.61
C ILE A 74 7.06 4.16 -4.63
N ARG A 75 7.97 5.10 -4.43
CA ARG A 75 9.04 5.07 -3.43
C ARG A 75 8.61 5.87 -2.20
N LEU A 76 7.74 5.32 -1.38
CA LEU A 76 7.16 6.04 -0.25
C LEU A 76 8.17 6.26 0.85
N ALA A 77 8.46 7.52 1.17
CA ALA A 77 9.45 7.90 2.16
C ALA A 77 9.04 7.51 3.59
N SER A 78 9.87 6.75 4.28
CA SER A 78 9.70 6.45 5.71
C SER A 78 10.29 7.55 6.62
N GLY A 79 11.30 8.26 6.13
CA GLY A 79 11.98 9.37 6.79
C GLY A 79 11.57 10.75 6.25
N LYS A 80 12.56 11.63 6.07
CA LYS A 80 12.39 12.92 5.39
C LYS A 80 12.15 12.66 3.90
N PRO A 81 11.08 13.20 3.29
CA PRO A 81 10.87 13.07 1.87
C PRO A 81 11.82 13.96 1.08
N ASP A 82 12.22 13.52 -0.11
CA ASP A 82 12.95 14.33 -1.07
C ASP A 82 11.98 15.28 -1.80
N TYR A 83 10.77 14.80 -2.07
CA TYR A 83 9.69 15.60 -2.65
C TYR A 83 8.32 14.98 -2.34
N TRP A 84 7.27 15.67 -2.70
CA TRP A 84 5.89 15.22 -2.55
C TRP A 84 5.24 15.02 -3.92
N VAL A 85 4.45 13.98 -4.04
CA VAL A 85 3.53 13.79 -5.16
C VAL A 85 2.10 13.84 -4.66
N PHE A 86 1.18 14.17 -5.53
CA PHE A 86 -0.23 14.28 -5.16
C PHE A 86 -1.11 13.45 -6.08
N CYS A 87 -2.21 12.96 -5.53
CA CYS A 87 -3.30 12.36 -6.26
C CYS A 87 -4.54 13.25 -6.13
N ASP A 88 -5.16 13.63 -7.25
CA ASP A 88 -6.46 14.29 -7.22
C ASP A 88 -7.53 13.25 -6.87
N MET A 89 -8.22 13.50 -5.75
CA MET A 89 -9.23 12.61 -5.18
C MET A 89 -10.65 13.16 -5.34
N SER A 90 -10.85 14.19 -6.16
CA SER A 90 -12.15 14.87 -6.36
C SER A 90 -13.26 13.88 -6.72
N ALA A 91 -12.98 12.90 -7.59
CA ALA A 91 -13.93 11.87 -8.00
C ALA A 91 -14.30 10.87 -6.88
N LEU A 92 -13.51 10.81 -5.83
CA LEU A 92 -13.68 9.92 -4.68
C LEU A 92 -14.12 10.65 -3.42
N LYS A 93 -14.46 11.94 -3.53
CA LYS A 93 -14.90 12.76 -2.40
C LYS A 93 -16.08 12.11 -1.68
N ASN A 94 -16.01 12.10 -0.35
CA ASN A 94 -16.95 11.47 0.58
C ASN A 94 -16.98 9.93 0.55
N LYS A 95 -16.16 9.27 -0.27
CA LYS A 95 -16.00 7.82 -0.25
C LYS A 95 -14.90 7.42 0.73
N GLU A 96 -15.02 6.22 1.27
CA GLU A 96 -13.97 5.57 2.04
C GLU A 96 -13.07 4.81 1.08
N ILE A 97 -11.76 5.01 1.21
CA ILE A 97 -10.75 4.29 0.44
C ILE A 97 -9.86 3.47 1.37
N LYS A 98 -9.46 2.32 0.89
CA LYS A 98 -8.44 1.49 1.49
C LYS A 98 -7.17 1.60 0.65
N ILE A 99 -6.09 2.04 1.27
CA ILE A 99 -4.77 2.17 0.67
C ILE A 99 -3.92 1.00 1.14
N SER A 100 -3.47 0.16 0.23
CA SER A 100 -2.55 -0.95 0.51
C SER A 100 -1.18 -0.64 -0.09
N TYR A 101 -0.12 -0.91 0.67
CA TYR A 101 1.26 -0.67 0.24
C TYR A 101 2.14 -1.86 0.60
N THR A 102 2.88 -2.38 -0.38
CA THR A 102 3.75 -3.57 -0.21
C THR A 102 5.15 -3.24 0.29
N GLY A 103 5.50 -1.95 0.39
CA GLY A 103 6.81 -1.48 0.86
C GLY A 103 6.90 -1.25 2.36
N ASN A 104 7.84 -0.37 2.76
CA ASN A 104 8.05 -0.06 4.17
C ASN A 104 6.83 0.62 4.80
N LYS A 105 6.35 0.02 5.88
CA LYS A 105 5.11 0.39 6.57
C LYS A 105 5.10 1.80 7.16
N THR A 106 6.26 2.34 7.51
CA THR A 106 6.36 3.66 8.18
C THR A 106 5.94 4.81 7.26
N GLY A 107 6.13 4.66 5.95
CA GLY A 107 5.80 5.70 4.97
C GLY A 107 4.31 5.95 4.81
N ILE A 108 3.48 4.92 4.98
CA ILE A 108 2.02 5.03 4.79
C ILE A 108 1.36 5.97 5.80
N ASN A 109 1.92 6.06 7.02
CA ASN A 109 1.40 6.92 8.08
C ASN A 109 1.67 8.43 7.84
N LYS A 110 2.49 8.76 6.83
CA LYS A 110 2.81 10.14 6.45
C LYS A 110 1.93 10.66 5.33
N ILE A 111 1.08 9.82 4.77
CA ILE A 111 0.10 10.19 3.76
C ILE A 111 -0.96 11.05 4.42
N TYR A 112 -1.28 12.20 3.83
CA TYR A 112 -2.32 13.07 4.36
C TYR A 112 -3.12 13.75 3.25
N GLN A 113 -4.31 14.21 3.62
CA GLN A 113 -5.22 14.90 2.74
C GLN A 113 -5.11 16.42 2.92
N ALA A 114 -5.16 17.18 1.82
CA ALA A 114 -5.20 18.64 1.82
C ALA A 114 -6.02 19.17 0.64
N ASP A 115 -6.45 20.41 0.73
CA ASP A 115 -7.06 21.12 -0.41
C ASP A 115 -5.98 21.76 -1.29
N GLU A 116 -4.74 21.80 -0.81
CA GLU A 116 -3.57 22.31 -1.50
C GLU A 116 -2.53 21.20 -1.73
N ILE A 117 -1.72 21.39 -2.76
CA ILE A 117 -0.63 20.48 -3.12
C ILE A 117 0.60 20.86 -2.29
N THR A 118 1.19 19.89 -1.57
CA THR A 118 2.43 20.13 -0.84
C THR A 118 3.57 20.39 -1.82
N GLY A 119 4.35 21.44 -1.54
CA GLY A 119 5.47 21.83 -2.40
C GLY A 119 5.03 22.53 -3.70
N GLN A 120 3.85 23.15 -3.72
CA GLN A 120 3.30 23.86 -4.89
C GLN A 120 4.28 24.90 -5.46
N ASP A 121 5.08 25.55 -4.62
CA ASP A 121 6.07 26.53 -5.06
C ASP A 121 7.25 25.94 -5.82
N SER A 122 7.53 24.65 -5.60
CA SER A 122 8.59 23.89 -6.29
C SER A 122 8.08 23.06 -7.47
N LEU A 123 6.77 23.08 -7.74
CA LEU A 123 6.23 22.45 -8.93
C LEU A 123 6.70 23.14 -10.20
N TYR A 124 6.88 22.34 -11.24
CA TYR A 124 7.24 22.84 -12.56
C TYR A 124 6.22 23.89 -13.02
N LYS A 125 6.68 25.12 -13.25
CA LYS A 125 5.86 26.19 -13.85
C LYS A 125 6.14 26.21 -15.35
N GLU A 126 5.11 26.30 -16.16
CA GLU A 126 5.24 26.32 -17.63
C GLU A 126 6.13 27.46 -18.14
N THR A 127 6.23 28.55 -17.38
CA THR A 127 7.13 29.67 -17.66
C THR A 127 8.61 29.29 -17.66
N ASN A 128 8.98 28.19 -17.02
CA ASN A 128 10.36 27.68 -16.95
C ASN A 128 10.64 26.58 -17.99
N ARG A 129 9.71 26.33 -18.90
CA ARG A 129 9.87 25.34 -19.94
C ARG A 129 10.94 25.81 -20.92
N PRO A 130 12.07 25.10 -21.10
CA PRO A 130 12.99 25.41 -22.17
C PRO A 130 12.24 25.28 -23.49
N GLN A 131 12.14 26.36 -24.25
CA GLN A 131 11.52 26.31 -25.56
C GLN A 131 12.43 25.49 -26.47
N ILE A 132 12.02 24.24 -26.75
CA ILE A 132 12.69 23.41 -27.74
C ILE A 132 12.20 23.91 -29.11
N HIS A 133 12.98 24.73 -29.76
CA HIS A 133 12.75 25.13 -31.14
C HIS A 133 13.09 23.96 -32.05
N TYR A 134 12.10 23.24 -32.52
CA TYR A 134 12.27 22.32 -33.61
C TYR A 134 12.47 23.11 -34.89
N THR A 135 13.70 23.29 -35.32
CA THR A 135 13.99 23.71 -36.70
C THR A 135 13.63 22.56 -37.62
N GLN A 136 12.49 22.64 -38.28
CA GLN A 136 12.19 21.75 -39.40
C GLN A 136 13.23 22.02 -40.48
N ARG A 137 14.18 21.08 -40.66
CA ARG A 137 14.98 21.03 -41.89
C ARG A 137 14.01 20.64 -43.00
N ARG A 138 13.64 21.61 -43.83
CA ARG A 138 13.06 21.32 -45.14
C ARG A 138 14.17 20.71 -45.99
N GLY A 139 14.05 19.39 -46.23
CA GLY A 139 14.83 18.70 -47.26
C GLY A 139 14.18 18.89 -48.63
#